data_a2e61c80cfe1488e051c0993bda86392
#
_entry.id   a2e61c80cfe1488e051c0993bda86392
#
_cell.length_a   1.000
_cell.length_b   1.000
_cell.length_c   1.000
_cell.angle_alpha   90.00
_cell.angle_beta   90.00
_cell.angle_gamma   90.00
#
_symmetry.space_group_name_H-M   'P 1'
#
loop_
_entity.id
_entity.type
_entity.pdbx_description
1 polymer ?
#
loop_
_entity_poly.entity_id
_entity_poly.type
_entity_poly.pdbx_seq_one_letter_code
_entity_poly.pdbx_strand_id
1 'polypeptide(L)'
;EAVRLSPSSFNSQTSRVVILFGESHAKFWEIVRETLCKMVPAENFASTDSKISSFAAGFGTALFYEDQDVVKALQEQFALYADNFPVWSEHSSAIAQFATWTALAEKNIGASLQHYNPIIDDEVAIAFDVPSNWKLRAQLVFGSIEAPAGEKTFMDDAERFKTFN
;
A
#
# COMPACT_ATOMS: atom_id res chain seq x y z
N GLU A 1 8.15 -9.83 -8.90
CA GLU A 1 9.42 -9.33 -9.49
C GLU A 1 9.59 -7.82 -9.27
N ALA A 2 8.58 -6.97 -9.50
CA ALA A 2 8.65 -5.52 -9.29
C ALA A 2 9.20 -5.15 -7.90
N VAL A 3 8.61 -5.67 -6.82
CA VAL A 3 9.08 -5.43 -5.45
C VAL A 3 10.52 -5.93 -5.24
N ARG A 4 10.83 -7.13 -5.73
CA ARG A 4 12.16 -7.73 -5.58
C ARG A 4 13.27 -6.90 -6.22
N LEU A 5 12.98 -6.21 -7.32
CA LEU A 5 13.94 -5.38 -8.07
C LEU A 5 13.92 -3.91 -7.65
N SER A 6 13.00 -3.51 -6.77
CA SER A 6 12.93 -2.15 -6.25
C SER A 6 14.16 -1.82 -5.40
N PRO A 7 14.78 -0.65 -5.60
CA PRO A 7 15.92 -0.22 -4.80
C PRO A 7 15.47 0.11 -3.36
N SER A 8 16.40 -0.04 -2.41
CA SER A 8 16.22 0.35 -1.03
C SER A 8 17.54 0.88 -0.45
N SER A 9 17.45 1.78 0.52
CA SER A 9 18.63 2.35 1.18
C SER A 9 19.46 1.24 1.82
N PHE A 10 20.76 1.25 1.60
CA PHE A 10 21.70 0.20 2.05
C PHE A 10 21.33 -1.21 1.59
N ASN A 11 20.56 -1.33 0.51
CA ASN A 11 19.98 -2.60 0.06
C ASN A 11 19.24 -3.33 1.20
N SER A 12 18.54 -2.57 2.02
CA SER A 12 17.86 -3.06 3.23
C SER A 12 16.76 -4.09 2.95
N GLN A 13 16.12 -3.98 1.81
CA GLN A 13 15.05 -4.89 1.36
C GLN A 13 13.99 -5.10 2.46
N THR A 14 13.59 -4.03 3.13
CA THR A 14 12.61 -4.05 4.23
C THR A 14 11.20 -4.38 3.79
N SER A 15 10.87 -4.15 2.52
CA SER A 15 9.52 -4.33 2.00
C SER A 15 9.09 -5.80 1.96
N ARG A 16 7.87 -6.07 2.44
CA ARG A 16 7.19 -7.36 2.40
C ARG A 16 5.84 -7.20 1.72
N VAL A 17 5.35 -8.24 1.06
CA VAL A 17 4.07 -8.19 0.37
C VAL A 17 3.27 -9.46 0.62
N VAL A 18 1.99 -9.29 0.98
CA VAL A 18 0.99 -10.35 0.99
C VAL A 18 0.04 -10.11 -0.18
N ILE A 19 -0.17 -11.10 -1.03
CA ILE A 19 -1.06 -10.99 -2.20
C ILE A 19 -2.29 -11.84 -1.96
N LEU A 20 -3.45 -11.21 -2.04
CA LEU A 20 -4.75 -11.82 -1.74
C LEU A 20 -5.56 -11.96 -3.03
N PHE A 21 -6.13 -13.14 -3.24
CA PHE A 21 -7.04 -13.46 -4.34
C PHE A 21 -8.29 -14.17 -3.82
N GLY A 22 -9.38 -14.15 -4.60
CA GLY A 22 -10.58 -14.91 -4.33
C GLY A 22 -11.14 -14.65 -2.93
N GLU A 23 -11.36 -15.71 -2.15
CA GLU A 23 -11.93 -15.63 -0.80
C GLU A 23 -11.07 -14.79 0.16
N SER A 24 -9.74 -14.85 0.05
CA SER A 24 -8.85 -14.04 0.88
C SER A 24 -8.96 -12.55 0.55
N HIS A 25 -9.10 -12.20 -0.74
CA HIS A 25 -9.37 -10.82 -1.15
C HIS A 25 -10.72 -10.33 -0.61
N ALA A 26 -11.78 -11.13 -0.76
CA ALA A 26 -13.11 -10.80 -0.23
C ALA A 26 -13.09 -10.63 1.30
N LYS A 27 -12.43 -11.56 2.02
CA LYS A 27 -12.25 -11.48 3.47
C LYS A 27 -11.54 -10.20 3.92
N PHE A 28 -10.50 -9.80 3.19
CA PHE A 28 -9.78 -8.54 3.49
C PHE A 28 -10.73 -7.32 3.41
N TRP A 29 -11.49 -7.18 2.33
CA TRP A 29 -12.39 -6.05 2.18
C TRP A 29 -13.58 -6.09 3.14
N GLU A 30 -13.98 -7.28 3.61
CA GLU A 30 -14.97 -7.40 4.68
C GLU A 30 -14.41 -6.90 6.02
N ILE A 31 -13.16 -7.20 6.37
CA ILE A 31 -12.49 -6.63 7.56
C ILE A 31 -12.49 -5.10 7.49
N VAL A 32 -12.13 -4.52 6.32
CA VAL A 32 -12.16 -3.07 6.13
C VAL A 32 -13.58 -2.52 6.33
N ARG A 33 -14.59 -3.17 5.76
CA ARG A 33 -16.01 -2.82 5.88
C ARG A 33 -16.48 -2.81 7.32
N GLU A 34 -16.25 -3.89 8.06
CA GLU A 34 -16.65 -4.05 9.44
C GLU A 34 -15.98 -3.01 10.35
N THR A 35 -14.70 -2.74 10.11
CA THR A 35 -13.94 -1.73 10.86
C THR A 35 -14.53 -0.34 10.65
N LEU A 36 -14.76 0.05 9.40
CA LEU A 36 -15.32 1.37 9.09
C LEU A 36 -16.80 1.50 9.51
N CYS A 37 -17.57 0.42 9.51
CA CYS A 37 -18.94 0.41 10.00
C CYS A 37 -19.05 0.80 11.49
N LYS A 38 -18.03 0.47 12.28
CA LYS A 38 -17.94 0.84 13.70
C LYS A 38 -17.55 2.32 13.93
N MET A 39 -16.94 2.96 12.91
CA MET A 39 -16.35 4.30 13.01
C MET A 39 -17.15 5.39 12.30
N VAL A 40 -17.80 5.04 11.19
CA VAL A 40 -18.55 5.98 10.37
C VAL A 40 -20.01 6.04 10.84
N PRO A 41 -20.59 7.24 11.05
CA PRO A 41 -22.01 7.37 11.40
C PRO A 41 -22.90 6.65 10.38
N ALA A 42 -23.96 5.98 10.89
CA ALA A 42 -24.82 5.12 10.07
C ALA A 42 -25.44 5.84 8.87
N GLU A 43 -25.79 7.12 9.04
CA GLU A 43 -26.37 7.98 8.00
C GLU A 43 -25.38 8.26 6.84
N ASN A 44 -24.08 8.14 7.09
CA ASN A 44 -23.02 8.42 6.12
C ASN A 44 -22.38 7.13 5.58
N PHE A 45 -22.71 5.96 6.14
CA PHE A 45 -22.00 4.71 5.82
C PHE A 45 -22.29 4.21 4.40
N ALA A 46 -23.45 4.52 3.82
CA ALA A 46 -23.82 4.04 2.48
C ALA A 46 -22.81 4.41 1.39
N SER A 47 -22.21 5.61 1.44
CA SER A 47 -21.18 6.04 0.48
C SER A 47 -19.85 5.31 0.71
N THR A 48 -19.49 5.10 1.97
CA THR A 48 -18.30 4.33 2.36
C THR A 48 -18.44 2.88 1.92
N ASP A 49 -19.57 2.25 2.17
CA ASP A 49 -19.87 0.88 1.77
C ASP A 49 -19.82 0.69 0.24
N SER A 50 -20.38 1.63 -0.51
CA SER A 50 -20.31 1.63 -1.98
C SER A 50 -18.85 1.67 -2.47
N LYS A 51 -18.01 2.49 -1.85
CA LYS A 51 -16.59 2.59 -2.18
C LYS A 51 -15.84 1.29 -1.85
N ILE A 52 -16.06 0.70 -0.68
CA ILE A 52 -15.47 -0.59 -0.31
C ILE A 52 -15.94 -1.69 -1.25
N SER A 53 -17.20 -1.72 -1.61
CA SER A 53 -17.76 -2.68 -2.58
C SER A 53 -17.08 -2.58 -3.93
N SER A 54 -16.74 -1.38 -4.39
CA SER A 54 -15.99 -1.19 -5.64
C SER A 54 -14.57 -1.78 -5.58
N PHE A 55 -13.91 -1.73 -4.43
CA PHE A 55 -12.61 -2.37 -4.23
C PHE A 55 -12.72 -3.89 -4.09
N ALA A 56 -13.73 -4.37 -3.37
CA ALA A 56 -14.00 -5.80 -3.22
C ALA A 56 -14.36 -6.49 -4.55
N ALA A 57 -14.84 -5.73 -5.54
CA ALA A 57 -15.07 -6.23 -6.90
C ALA A 57 -13.78 -6.41 -7.71
N GLY A 58 -12.62 -5.99 -7.21
CA GLY A 58 -11.32 -6.20 -7.83
C GLY A 58 -10.94 -7.67 -7.92
N PHE A 59 -9.96 -7.97 -8.76
CA PHE A 59 -9.44 -9.34 -8.93
C PHE A 59 -8.57 -9.80 -7.74
N GLY A 60 -7.84 -8.86 -7.11
CA GLY A 60 -6.97 -9.13 -5.99
C GLY A 60 -6.47 -7.87 -5.30
N THR A 61 -5.80 -8.05 -4.18
CA THR A 61 -5.19 -6.96 -3.41
C THR A 61 -3.77 -7.35 -2.99
N ALA A 62 -2.81 -6.46 -3.22
CA ALA A 62 -1.46 -6.55 -2.67
C ALA A 62 -1.37 -5.67 -1.41
N LEU A 63 -1.04 -6.27 -0.27
CA LEU A 63 -0.79 -5.60 0.99
C LEU A 63 0.71 -5.37 1.13
N PHE A 64 1.12 -4.11 1.28
CA PHE A 64 2.52 -3.74 1.45
C PHE A 64 2.86 -3.51 2.90
N TYR A 65 3.94 -4.12 3.34
CA TYR A 65 4.46 -4.03 4.71
C TYR A 65 5.92 -3.63 4.69
N GLU A 66 6.37 -3.07 5.82
CA GLU A 66 7.78 -2.83 6.11
C GLU A 66 8.19 -3.61 7.37
N ASP A 67 9.26 -4.40 7.24
CA ASP A 67 9.82 -5.21 8.33
C ASP A 67 10.57 -4.34 9.32
N GLN A 68 9.97 -4.15 10.50
CA GLN A 68 10.50 -3.25 11.52
C GLN A 68 11.76 -3.80 12.22
N ASP A 69 11.97 -5.10 12.22
CA ASP A 69 13.19 -5.67 12.81
C ASP A 69 14.41 -5.37 11.92
N VAL A 70 14.24 -5.42 10.61
CA VAL A 70 15.31 -5.00 9.67
C VAL A 70 15.61 -3.50 9.85
N VAL A 71 14.58 -2.66 9.99
CA VAL A 71 14.77 -1.22 10.24
C VAL A 71 15.55 -0.98 11.52
N LYS A 72 15.17 -1.63 12.65
CA LYS A 72 15.86 -1.51 13.93
C LYS A 72 17.30 -1.99 13.87
N ALA A 73 17.53 -3.15 13.24
CA ALA A 73 18.89 -3.68 13.10
C ALA A 73 19.81 -2.72 12.35
N LEU A 74 19.30 -2.04 11.31
CA LEU A 74 20.07 -1.02 10.59
C LEU A 74 20.32 0.24 11.44
N GLN A 75 19.36 0.67 12.25
CA GLN A 75 19.52 1.78 13.18
C GLN A 75 20.63 1.50 14.20
N GLU A 76 20.70 0.27 14.70
CA GLU A 76 21.74 -0.17 15.64
C GLU A 76 23.12 -0.28 14.97
N GLN A 77 23.16 -0.86 13.76
CA GLN A 77 24.38 -1.07 13.00
C GLN A 77 25.02 0.25 12.52
N PHE A 78 24.19 1.23 12.16
CA PHE A 78 24.62 2.50 11.58
C PHE A 78 24.08 3.68 12.38
N ALA A 79 24.53 3.82 13.63
CA ALA A 79 24.03 4.81 14.58
C ALA A 79 24.01 6.26 14.04
N LEU A 80 24.97 6.62 13.18
CA LEU A 80 25.02 7.95 12.55
C LEU A 80 23.77 8.27 11.71
N TYR A 81 23.12 7.24 11.16
CA TYR A 81 21.94 7.35 10.30
C TYR A 81 20.66 6.79 10.94
N ALA A 82 20.70 6.51 12.24
CA ALA A 82 19.60 5.81 12.93
C ALA A 82 18.25 6.47 12.69
N ASP A 83 18.15 7.78 12.79
CA ASP A 83 16.91 8.54 12.59
C ASP A 83 16.40 8.52 11.12
N ASN A 84 17.28 8.18 10.17
CA ASN A 84 16.94 8.18 8.75
C ASN A 84 16.33 6.84 8.31
N PHE A 85 16.70 5.71 8.91
CA PHE A 85 16.24 4.40 8.44
C PHE A 85 14.72 4.23 8.44
N PRO A 86 13.96 4.70 9.44
CA PRO A 86 12.49 4.66 9.36
C PRO A 86 11.94 5.45 8.16
N VAL A 87 12.52 6.62 7.85
CA VAL A 87 12.12 7.44 6.70
C VAL A 87 12.50 6.76 5.38
N TRP A 88 13.71 6.21 5.30
CA TRP A 88 14.16 5.50 4.11
C TRP A 88 13.40 4.21 3.84
N SER A 89 12.92 3.53 4.89
CA SER A 89 12.01 2.39 4.78
C SER A 89 10.69 2.80 4.12
N GLU A 90 10.09 3.94 4.52
CA GLU A 90 8.89 4.48 3.87
C GLU A 90 9.13 4.83 2.40
N HIS A 91 10.30 5.39 2.05
CA HIS A 91 10.67 5.64 0.65
C HIS A 91 10.76 4.32 -0.14
N SER A 92 11.38 3.30 0.44
CA SER A 92 11.50 1.96 -0.19
C SER A 92 10.12 1.34 -0.42
N SER A 93 9.22 1.45 0.57
CA SER A 93 7.83 1.03 0.45
C SER A 93 7.11 1.71 -0.71
N ALA A 94 7.21 3.05 -0.79
CA ALA A 94 6.57 3.83 -1.85
C ALA A 94 7.12 3.46 -3.24
N ILE A 95 8.42 3.21 -3.37
CA ILE A 95 9.04 2.75 -4.61
C ILE A 95 8.49 1.37 -5.01
N ALA A 96 8.42 0.43 -4.08
CA ALA A 96 7.89 -0.92 -4.34
C ALA A 96 6.41 -0.89 -4.75
N GLN A 97 5.60 -0.04 -4.11
CA GLN A 97 4.19 0.19 -4.46
C GLN A 97 4.07 0.76 -5.88
N PHE A 98 4.82 1.79 -6.20
CA PHE A 98 4.79 2.43 -7.52
C PHE A 98 5.30 1.48 -8.61
N ALA A 99 6.40 0.77 -8.38
CA ALA A 99 6.92 -0.23 -9.32
C ALA A 99 5.89 -1.33 -9.61
N THR A 100 5.16 -1.79 -8.58
CA THR A 100 4.09 -2.77 -8.73
C THR A 100 2.93 -2.21 -9.54
N TRP A 101 2.50 -0.99 -9.24
CA TRP A 101 1.42 -0.32 -9.97
C TRP A 101 1.77 -0.13 -11.46
N THR A 102 2.98 0.33 -11.74
CA THR A 102 3.48 0.50 -13.12
C THR A 102 3.51 -0.83 -13.87
N ALA A 103 4.03 -1.89 -13.24
CA ALA A 103 4.07 -3.22 -13.84
C ALA A 103 2.67 -3.80 -14.14
N LEU A 104 1.66 -3.48 -13.33
CA LEU A 104 0.26 -3.81 -13.61
C LEU A 104 -0.28 -2.99 -14.78
N ALA A 105 -0.03 -1.68 -14.80
CA ALA A 105 -0.46 -0.78 -15.86
C ALA A 105 0.11 -1.17 -17.24
N GLU A 106 1.39 -1.58 -17.30
CA GLU A 106 2.02 -2.11 -18.51
C GLU A 106 1.31 -3.36 -19.08
N LYS A 107 0.59 -4.08 -18.23
CA LYS A 107 -0.21 -5.26 -18.59
C LYS A 107 -1.70 -4.94 -18.79
N ASN A 108 -2.07 -3.66 -18.86
CA ASN A 108 -3.46 -3.19 -18.93
C ASN A 108 -4.32 -3.69 -17.74
N ILE A 109 -3.73 -3.78 -16.57
CA ILE A 109 -4.43 -4.08 -15.32
C ILE A 109 -4.60 -2.78 -14.54
N GLY A 110 -5.85 -2.45 -14.21
CA GLY A 110 -6.20 -1.31 -13.36
C GLY A 110 -5.80 -1.56 -11.92
N ALA A 111 -5.37 -0.50 -11.22
CA ALA A 111 -5.04 -0.59 -9.81
C ALA A 111 -5.38 0.72 -9.08
N SER A 112 -5.67 0.60 -7.78
CA SER A 112 -5.97 1.73 -6.91
C SER A 112 -5.30 1.53 -5.55
N LEU A 113 -4.48 2.50 -5.13
CA LEU A 113 -3.75 2.45 -3.86
C LEU A 113 -4.62 3.03 -2.74
N GLN A 114 -4.76 2.26 -1.66
CA GLN A 114 -5.55 2.60 -0.48
C GLN A 114 -4.68 2.57 0.79
N HIS A 115 -5.14 3.29 1.83
CA HIS A 115 -4.44 3.41 3.12
C HIS A 115 -5.45 3.34 4.26
N TYR A 116 -5.95 2.13 4.55
CA TYR A 116 -6.84 1.87 5.68
C TYR A 116 -6.08 1.54 6.97
N ASN A 117 -4.76 1.40 6.88
CA ASN A 117 -3.89 1.32 8.05
C ASN A 117 -3.86 2.67 8.80
N PRO A 118 -3.69 2.71 10.14
CA PRO A 118 -3.48 1.53 11.01
C PRO A 118 -4.78 0.90 11.54
N ILE A 119 -5.97 1.37 11.16
CA ILE A 119 -7.24 0.98 11.79
C ILE A 119 -7.65 -0.49 11.55
N ILE A 120 -7.00 -1.16 10.62
CA ILE A 120 -7.27 -2.56 10.26
C ILE A 120 -6.09 -3.49 10.59
N ASP A 121 -4.97 -2.96 11.11
CA ASP A 121 -3.71 -3.68 11.19
C ASP A 121 -3.81 -4.97 12.00
N ASP A 122 -4.43 -4.92 13.18
CA ASP A 122 -4.54 -6.06 14.08
C ASP A 122 -5.44 -7.17 13.51
N GLU A 123 -6.62 -6.82 12.98
CA GLU A 123 -7.56 -7.78 12.40
C GLU A 123 -6.97 -8.43 11.15
N VAL A 124 -6.26 -7.67 10.33
CA VAL A 124 -5.59 -8.19 9.12
C VAL A 124 -4.43 -9.10 9.50
N ALA A 125 -3.62 -8.73 10.49
CA ALA A 125 -2.51 -9.56 10.96
C ALA A 125 -3.02 -10.92 11.48
N ILE A 126 -4.08 -10.93 12.27
CA ILE A 126 -4.71 -12.16 12.77
C ILE A 126 -5.31 -12.98 11.63
N ALA A 127 -6.03 -12.33 10.70
CA ALA A 127 -6.77 -13.02 9.63
C ALA A 127 -5.86 -13.73 8.62
N PHE A 128 -4.63 -13.24 8.43
CA PHE A 128 -3.67 -13.70 7.41
C PHE A 128 -2.33 -14.18 7.99
N ASP A 129 -2.25 -14.37 9.32
CA ASP A 129 -1.05 -14.83 10.02
C ASP A 129 0.21 -14.02 9.66
N VAL A 130 0.05 -12.68 9.67
CA VAL A 130 1.15 -11.76 9.34
C VAL A 130 2.06 -11.58 10.56
N PRO A 131 3.39 -11.67 10.41
CA PRO A 131 4.31 -11.44 11.51
C PRO A 131 4.13 -10.05 12.16
N SER A 132 4.17 -9.99 13.48
CA SER A 132 3.92 -8.75 14.26
C SER A 132 4.95 -7.64 14.02
N ASN A 133 6.14 -7.98 13.49
CA ASN A 133 7.16 -7.04 13.09
C ASN A 133 6.95 -6.45 11.68
N TRP A 134 5.93 -6.90 10.94
CA TRP A 134 5.56 -6.34 9.64
C TRP A 134 4.50 -5.26 9.81
N LYS A 135 4.87 -4.01 9.56
CA LYS A 135 3.98 -2.86 9.66
C LYS A 135 3.27 -2.61 8.33
N LEU A 136 1.94 -2.67 8.32
CA LEU A 136 1.13 -2.42 7.11
C LEU A 136 1.27 -0.96 6.65
N ARG A 137 1.52 -0.75 5.35
CA ARG A 137 1.75 0.58 4.78
C ARG A 137 0.74 0.98 3.73
N ALA A 138 0.29 0.03 2.90
CA ALA A 138 -0.66 0.32 1.84
C ALA A 138 -1.37 -0.95 1.36
N GLN A 139 -2.49 -0.74 0.67
CA GLN A 139 -3.28 -1.76 0.01
C GLN A 139 -3.47 -1.37 -1.45
N LEU A 140 -2.95 -2.15 -2.38
CA LEU A 140 -3.11 -1.95 -3.82
C LEU A 140 -4.13 -2.96 -4.35
N VAL A 141 -5.38 -2.53 -4.51
CA VAL A 141 -6.39 -3.34 -5.19
C VAL A 141 -6.19 -3.25 -6.70
N PHE A 142 -6.35 -4.37 -7.40
CA PHE A 142 -6.16 -4.42 -8.85
C PHE A 142 -7.17 -5.36 -9.53
N GLY A 143 -7.40 -5.12 -10.82
CA GLY A 143 -8.34 -5.91 -11.63
C GLY A 143 -8.44 -5.39 -13.07
N SER A 144 -9.48 -5.82 -13.79
CA SER A 144 -9.80 -5.30 -15.12
C SER A 144 -10.10 -3.80 -15.09
N ILE A 145 -9.81 -3.12 -16.20
CA ILE A 145 -10.16 -1.70 -16.37
C ILE A 145 -11.56 -1.64 -16.98
N GLU A 146 -12.58 -1.36 -16.18
CA GLU A 146 -13.98 -1.26 -16.62
C GLU A 146 -14.32 0.11 -17.22
N ALA A 147 -13.56 1.15 -16.79
CA ALA A 147 -13.69 2.50 -17.32
C ALA A 147 -12.33 3.20 -17.33
N PRO A 148 -12.09 4.14 -18.25
CA PRO A 148 -10.88 4.94 -18.24
C PRO A 148 -10.79 5.76 -16.95
N ALA A 149 -9.56 6.07 -16.53
CA ALA A 149 -9.34 7.00 -15.44
C ALA A 149 -9.94 8.37 -15.76
N GLY A 150 -10.50 9.04 -14.76
CA GLY A 150 -11.01 10.40 -14.90
C GLY A 150 -9.89 11.40 -15.23
N GLU A 151 -10.30 12.58 -15.69
CA GLU A 151 -9.35 13.68 -15.95
C GLU A 151 -8.58 14.05 -14.69
N LYS A 152 -7.31 14.35 -14.90
CA LYS A 152 -6.40 14.74 -13.82
C LYS A 152 -5.92 16.18 -14.04
N THR A 153 -6.00 16.99 -13.00
CA THR A 153 -5.41 18.33 -13.00
C THR A 153 -3.94 18.27 -12.59
N PHE A 154 -3.15 19.17 -13.15
CA PHE A 154 -1.73 19.26 -12.85
C PHE A 154 -1.40 20.68 -12.35
N MET A 155 -0.44 20.76 -11.44
CA MET A 155 0.16 22.05 -11.09
C MET A 155 1.05 22.54 -12.24
N ASP A 156 1.35 23.83 -12.26
CA ASP A 156 2.26 24.41 -13.26
C ASP A 156 3.65 23.76 -13.15
N ASP A 157 4.23 23.43 -14.31
CA ASP A 157 5.56 22.83 -14.38
C ASP A 157 6.65 23.77 -13.83
N ALA A 158 6.49 25.09 -13.95
CA ALA A 158 7.42 26.08 -13.38
C ALA A 158 7.43 26.07 -11.84
N GLU A 159 6.35 25.66 -11.20
CA GLU A 159 6.29 25.46 -9.75
C GLU A 159 6.90 24.12 -9.31
N ARG A 160 6.92 23.13 -10.19
CA ARG A 160 7.37 21.78 -9.90
C ARG A 160 8.84 21.53 -10.21
N PHE A 161 9.33 22.11 -11.29
CA PHE A 161 10.67 21.83 -11.82
C PHE A 161 11.54 23.08 -11.86
N LYS A 162 12.81 22.94 -11.48
CA LYS A 162 13.85 23.95 -11.68
C LYS A 162 15.03 23.28 -12.35
N THR A 163 15.53 23.90 -13.44
CA THR A 163 16.69 23.42 -14.18
C THR A 163 17.80 24.48 -14.10
N PHE A 164 19.02 24.03 -13.82
CA PHE A 164 20.21 24.89 -13.79
C PHE A 164 21.21 24.30 -14.79
N ASN A 165 21.86 25.20 -15.59
CA ASN A 165 22.89 24.84 -16.58
C ASN A 165 24.27 25.21 -16.04
#